data_ed678ed8e94600c2bf865da66741c0b7
#
_entry.id   ed678ed8e94600c2bf865da66741c0b7
#
_cell.length_a   1.000
_cell.length_b   1.000
_cell.length_c   1.000
_cell.angle_alpha   90.00
_cell.angle_beta   90.00
_cell.angle_gamma   90.00
#
_symmetry.space_group_name_H-M   'P 1'
#
loop_
_entity.id
_entity.type
_entity.pdbx_description
1 polymer ?
#
loop_
_entity_poly.entity_id
_entity_poly.type
_entity_poly.pdbx_seq_one_letter_code
_entity_poly.pdbx_strand_id
1 'polypeptide(L)'
;RACKKSSGSMMEVIRDRELHEECGVFGIYGVPNAASLTYYGLHALQHRGQEGAGIVSVDESGTFRRIKGGGLVTEVFDEAKLATLKGSTAIGHVRYTTAGGGGMENVQPFLFRHNTGDFALAHNGNIVNSELLRRHLENKGSLFQSTSDSEILAHLIKKETRYHDRPRIFSIIDALNMLEGAFAFLIMTAN
;
A
#
# COMPACT_ATOMS: atom_id res chain seq x y z
N ARG A 1 -32.79 -29.12 -39.40
CA ARG A 1 -31.97 -28.98 -38.19
C ARG A 1 -31.69 -27.50 -37.99
N ALA A 2 -32.40 -26.87 -37.04
CA ALA A 2 -32.29 -25.45 -36.75
C ALA A 2 -31.13 -25.22 -35.76
N CYS A 3 -30.20 -24.35 -36.17
CA CYS A 3 -29.11 -23.87 -35.33
C CYS A 3 -29.66 -22.74 -34.44
N LYS A 4 -29.78 -23.00 -33.13
CA LYS A 4 -30.11 -21.97 -32.16
C LYS A 4 -28.84 -21.12 -31.91
N LYS A 5 -28.84 -19.90 -32.38
CA LYS A 5 -27.88 -18.85 -31.92
C LYS A 5 -28.25 -18.43 -30.52
N SER A 6 -27.36 -18.66 -29.57
CA SER A 6 -27.47 -18.10 -28.24
C SER A 6 -27.03 -16.63 -28.30
N SER A 7 -27.99 -15.72 -28.22
CA SER A 7 -27.75 -14.29 -27.99
C SER A 7 -27.46 -14.09 -26.50
N GLY A 8 -26.22 -14.27 -26.08
CA GLY A 8 -25.75 -13.75 -24.78
C GLY A 8 -25.83 -12.23 -24.83
N SER A 9 -26.66 -11.65 -23.97
CA SER A 9 -26.89 -10.23 -23.89
C SER A 9 -25.57 -9.52 -23.51
N MET A 10 -25.23 -8.49 -24.27
CA MET A 10 -24.10 -7.58 -24.02
C MET A 10 -24.17 -6.93 -22.61
N MET A 11 -25.31 -6.98 -21.96
CA MET A 11 -25.54 -6.52 -20.58
C MET A 11 -25.01 -7.51 -19.50
N GLU A 12 -24.89 -8.81 -19.80
CA GLU A 12 -24.32 -9.79 -18.86
C GLU A 12 -22.81 -9.66 -18.70
N VAL A 13 -22.11 -9.20 -19.74
CA VAL A 13 -20.65 -9.01 -19.72
C VAL A 13 -20.23 -7.77 -18.91
N ILE A 14 -21.16 -6.84 -18.66
CA ILE A 14 -20.87 -5.60 -17.88
C ILE A 14 -21.06 -5.84 -16.39
N ARG A 15 -21.83 -6.84 -15.95
CA ARG A 15 -22.06 -7.15 -14.53
C ARG A 15 -20.89 -7.83 -13.82
N ASP A 16 -19.98 -8.45 -14.53
CA ASP A 16 -18.80 -9.12 -13.95
C ASP A 16 -17.57 -8.23 -13.79
N ARG A 17 -17.71 -6.92 -14.00
CA ARG A 17 -16.69 -5.92 -13.67
C ARG A 17 -17.11 -5.04 -12.49
N GLU A 18 -17.58 -5.64 -11.44
CA GLU A 18 -17.55 -4.97 -10.15
C GLU A 18 -16.06 -4.88 -9.74
N LEU A 19 -15.56 -3.64 -9.70
CA LEU A 19 -14.28 -3.32 -9.08
C LEU A 19 -14.40 -3.62 -7.58
N HIS A 20 -14.13 -4.85 -7.20
CA HIS A 20 -13.99 -5.20 -5.78
C HIS A 20 -12.65 -4.66 -5.29
N GLU A 21 -12.64 -3.39 -4.91
CA GLU A 21 -11.57 -2.84 -4.10
C GLU A 21 -11.76 -3.34 -2.68
N GLU A 22 -10.96 -4.32 -2.29
CA GLU A 22 -11.12 -4.99 -1.00
C GLU A 22 -10.13 -4.50 0.04
N CYS A 23 -9.05 -3.79 -0.35
CA CYS A 23 -8.07 -3.20 0.57
C CYS A 23 -8.54 -1.84 1.09
N GLY A 24 -8.05 -1.45 2.29
CA GLY A 24 -8.30 -0.15 2.87
C GLY A 24 -7.00 0.51 3.35
N VAL A 25 -6.88 1.81 3.15
CA VAL A 25 -5.79 2.63 3.66
C VAL A 25 -6.34 3.72 4.56
N PHE A 26 -5.63 4.03 5.65
CA PHE A 26 -5.98 5.09 6.59
C PHE A 26 -4.74 5.79 7.10
N GLY A 27 -4.78 7.11 7.23
CA GLY A 27 -3.63 7.89 7.70
C GLY A 27 -4.04 9.05 8.60
N ILE A 28 -3.18 9.34 9.58
CA ILE A 28 -3.30 10.45 10.54
C ILE A 28 -1.99 11.23 10.55
N TYR A 29 -2.09 12.54 10.55
CA TYR A 29 -0.95 13.45 10.60
C TYR A 29 -1.14 14.50 11.72
N GLY A 30 -0.08 14.71 12.50
CA GLY A 30 0.00 15.80 13.48
C GLY A 30 -0.88 15.64 14.72
N VAL A 31 -1.33 14.43 15.05
CA VAL A 31 -2.24 14.19 16.18
C VAL A 31 -1.61 13.22 17.19
N PRO A 32 -1.62 13.52 18.49
CA PRO A 32 -1.18 12.57 19.52
C PRO A 32 -1.90 11.23 19.39
N ASN A 33 -1.17 10.14 19.67
CA ASN A 33 -1.69 8.77 19.56
C ASN A 33 -2.17 8.39 18.14
N ALA A 34 -1.52 8.92 17.09
CA ALA A 34 -1.88 8.67 15.71
C ALA A 34 -2.05 7.18 15.39
N ALA A 35 -1.21 6.29 15.94
CA ALA A 35 -1.31 4.85 15.73
C ALA A 35 -2.62 4.25 16.29
N SER A 36 -3.08 4.68 17.46
CA SER A 36 -4.35 4.23 18.04
C SER A 36 -5.54 4.71 17.20
N LEU A 37 -5.50 5.96 16.72
CA LEU A 37 -6.54 6.47 15.83
C LEU A 37 -6.52 5.75 14.48
N THR A 38 -5.33 5.42 13.98
CA THR A 38 -5.19 4.62 12.74
C THR A 38 -5.78 3.22 12.94
N TYR A 39 -5.55 2.58 14.10
CA TYR A 39 -6.17 1.31 14.44
C TYR A 39 -7.72 1.38 14.34
N TYR A 40 -8.34 2.40 14.93
CA TYR A 40 -9.80 2.56 14.84
C TYR A 40 -10.27 2.82 13.41
N GLY A 41 -9.50 3.60 12.63
CA GLY A 41 -9.79 3.81 11.22
C GLY A 41 -9.73 2.51 10.40
N LEU A 42 -8.70 1.68 10.62
CA LEU A 42 -8.59 0.37 9.98
C LEU A 42 -9.69 -0.58 10.42
N HIS A 43 -10.06 -0.56 11.70
CA HIS A 43 -11.16 -1.37 12.23
C HIS A 43 -12.50 -1.00 11.55
N ALA A 44 -12.73 0.29 11.28
CA ALA A 44 -13.92 0.74 10.56
C ALA A 44 -13.91 0.35 9.06
N LEU A 45 -12.71 0.19 8.46
CA LEU A 45 -12.54 -0.29 7.08
C LEU A 45 -12.53 -1.81 6.96
N GLN A 46 -12.51 -2.52 8.10
CA GLN A 46 -12.45 -3.97 8.12
C GLN A 46 -13.78 -4.60 7.68
N HIS A 47 -13.70 -5.52 6.71
CA HIS A 47 -14.80 -6.34 6.24
C HIS A 47 -14.45 -7.83 6.35
N ARG A 48 -15.40 -8.71 6.01
CA ARG A 48 -15.15 -10.15 5.94
C ARG A 48 -14.10 -10.46 4.86
N GLY A 49 -13.21 -11.40 5.14
CA GLY A 49 -12.17 -11.83 4.20
C GLY A 49 -10.85 -11.07 4.32
N GLN A 50 -10.70 -10.19 5.31
CA GLN A 50 -9.41 -9.54 5.59
C GLN A 50 -8.37 -10.60 5.99
N GLU A 51 -7.18 -10.51 5.39
CA GLU A 51 -6.07 -11.46 5.58
C GLU A 51 -4.88 -10.87 6.32
N GLY A 52 -4.80 -9.57 6.43
CA GLY A 52 -3.71 -8.93 7.13
C GLY A 52 -3.92 -7.44 7.37
N ALA A 53 -3.22 -6.94 8.36
CA ALA A 53 -3.21 -5.53 8.71
C ALA A 53 -1.82 -5.07 9.11
N GLY A 54 -1.56 -3.78 8.94
CA GLY A 54 -0.32 -3.15 9.38
C GLY A 54 -0.50 -1.67 9.68
N ILE A 55 0.34 -1.19 10.59
CA ILE A 55 0.46 0.23 10.93
C ILE A 55 1.95 0.58 10.98
N VAL A 56 2.31 1.71 10.38
CA VAL A 56 3.61 2.37 10.54
C VAL A 56 3.37 3.73 11.16
N SER A 57 4.14 4.07 12.19
CA SER A 57 4.17 5.40 12.80
C SER A 57 5.56 6.02 12.67
N VAL A 58 5.61 7.34 12.72
CA VAL A 58 6.86 8.10 12.81
C VAL A 58 6.75 9.11 13.94
N ASP A 59 7.81 9.20 14.75
CA ASP A 59 7.91 10.18 15.82
C ASP A 59 8.67 11.46 15.39
N GLU A 60 8.72 12.43 16.27
CA GLU A 60 9.36 13.72 16.04
C GLU A 60 10.87 13.62 15.77
N SER A 61 11.50 12.52 16.17
CA SER A 61 12.91 12.25 15.85
C SER A 61 13.11 11.66 14.45
N GLY A 62 12.03 11.41 13.70
CA GLY A 62 12.05 10.72 12.41
C GLY A 62 12.21 9.20 12.52
N THR A 63 12.01 8.64 13.72
CA THR A 63 12.11 7.20 13.92
C THR A 63 10.83 6.50 13.52
N PHE A 64 10.92 5.63 12.52
CA PHE A 64 9.81 4.80 12.07
C PHE A 64 9.67 3.52 12.91
N ARG A 65 8.43 3.19 13.26
CA ARG A 65 8.06 1.93 13.89
C ARG A 65 6.95 1.27 13.10
N ARG A 66 7.05 -0.04 12.92
CA ARG A 66 6.07 -0.83 12.15
C ARG A 66 5.64 -2.06 12.91
N ILE A 67 4.31 -2.30 12.92
CA ILE A 67 3.71 -3.59 13.29
C ILE A 67 2.82 -4.01 12.13
N LYS A 68 2.93 -5.26 11.71
CA LYS A 68 2.05 -5.90 10.74
C LYS A 68 1.87 -7.37 11.06
N GLY A 69 0.74 -7.94 10.65
CA GLY A 69 0.41 -9.33 10.89
C GLY A 69 -0.67 -9.85 9.95
N GLY A 70 -0.78 -11.17 9.88
CA GLY A 70 -1.91 -11.85 9.26
C GLY A 70 -3.12 -11.85 10.20
N GLY A 71 -4.32 -11.81 9.64
CA GLY A 71 -5.58 -11.84 10.39
C GLY A 71 -6.26 -10.48 10.51
N LEU A 72 -7.27 -10.42 11.35
CA LEU A 72 -8.08 -9.23 11.60
C LEU A 72 -7.28 -8.14 12.33
N VAL A 73 -7.70 -6.89 12.20
CA VAL A 73 -7.09 -5.75 12.91
C VAL A 73 -7.00 -6.01 14.41
N THR A 74 -8.06 -6.59 15.01
CA THR A 74 -8.13 -6.95 16.43
C THR A 74 -7.23 -8.11 16.85
N GLU A 75 -6.82 -8.95 15.91
CA GLU A 75 -5.89 -10.05 16.14
C GLU A 75 -4.42 -9.61 16.01
N VAL A 76 -4.16 -8.68 15.09
CA VAL A 76 -2.82 -8.16 14.84
C VAL A 76 -2.40 -7.17 15.92
N PHE A 77 -3.31 -6.32 16.40
CA PHE A 77 -3.02 -5.23 17.33
C PHE A 77 -3.68 -5.46 18.68
N ASP A 78 -2.92 -5.18 19.71
CA ASP A 78 -3.35 -5.05 21.11
C ASP A 78 -2.82 -3.71 21.66
N GLU A 79 -3.26 -3.35 22.87
CA GLU A 79 -2.87 -2.10 23.52
C GLU A 79 -1.35 -1.99 23.72
N ALA A 80 -0.68 -3.08 24.09
CA ALA A 80 0.76 -3.12 24.31
C ALA A 80 1.54 -2.87 23.01
N LYS A 81 1.11 -3.46 21.91
CA LYS A 81 1.71 -3.24 20.59
C LYS A 81 1.47 -1.81 20.10
N LEU A 82 0.24 -1.30 20.23
CA LEU A 82 -0.09 0.08 19.84
C LEU A 82 0.74 1.10 20.63
N ALA A 83 0.99 0.86 21.92
CA ALA A 83 1.82 1.74 22.77
C ALA A 83 3.29 1.82 22.29
N THR A 84 3.77 0.84 21.52
CA THR A 84 5.12 0.89 20.92
C THR A 84 5.19 1.76 19.67
N LEU A 85 4.08 1.99 18.98
CA LEU A 85 3.97 2.80 17.78
C LEU A 85 3.86 4.29 18.13
N LYS A 86 4.95 4.85 18.65
CA LYS A 86 5.02 6.23 19.09
C LYS A 86 5.01 7.21 17.91
N GLY A 87 4.51 8.42 18.16
CA GLY A 87 4.53 9.54 17.23
C GLY A 87 3.15 10.12 16.97
N SER A 88 3.15 11.25 16.27
CA SER A 88 1.96 12.02 15.91
C SER A 88 1.49 11.77 14.47
N THR A 89 2.19 10.92 13.73
CA THR A 89 1.84 10.57 12.36
C THR A 89 1.89 9.06 12.18
N ALA A 90 0.85 8.50 11.56
CA ALA A 90 0.77 7.08 11.27
C ALA A 90 -0.04 6.82 10.00
N ILE A 91 0.34 5.76 9.28
CA ILE A 91 -0.41 5.20 8.16
C ILE A 91 -0.68 3.73 8.40
N GLY A 92 -1.82 3.25 7.95
CA GLY A 92 -2.25 1.88 8.10
C GLY A 92 -2.89 1.32 6.84
N HIS A 93 -2.93 0.00 6.79
CA HIS A 93 -3.48 -0.76 5.70
C HIS A 93 -4.19 -2.01 6.20
N VAL A 94 -5.34 -2.34 5.61
CA VAL A 94 -6.01 -3.64 5.71
C VAL A 94 -5.97 -4.31 4.35
N ARG A 95 -5.51 -5.56 4.32
CA ARG A 95 -5.35 -6.34 3.10
C ARG A 95 -6.48 -7.34 2.96
N TYR A 96 -7.02 -7.38 1.75
CA TYR A 96 -7.92 -8.42 1.28
C TYR A 96 -7.27 -9.13 0.10
N THR A 97 -7.36 -10.44 0.01
CA THR A 97 -6.80 -11.19 -1.12
C THR A 97 -7.89 -11.49 -2.13
N THR A 98 -7.70 -10.96 -3.33
CA THR A 98 -8.45 -11.33 -4.52
C THR A 98 -7.70 -12.45 -5.24
N ALA A 99 -7.94 -13.69 -4.96
CA ALA A 99 -7.37 -14.86 -5.63
C ALA A 99 -5.82 -14.97 -5.66
N GLY A 100 -5.30 -15.90 -4.89
CA GLY A 100 -3.97 -16.47 -5.10
C GLY A 100 -2.81 -15.81 -4.36
N GLY A 101 -2.77 -16.03 -3.05
CA GLY A 101 -1.54 -16.15 -2.29
C GLY A 101 -0.59 -14.96 -2.32
N GLY A 102 -0.45 -14.32 -1.25
CA GLY A 102 0.67 -13.45 -0.96
C GLY A 102 0.91 -13.55 0.54
N GLY A 103 2.12 -13.94 0.91
CA GLY A 103 2.52 -14.09 2.30
C GLY A 103 2.61 -12.74 3.03
N MET A 104 3.22 -12.80 4.21
CA MET A 104 3.45 -11.64 5.07
C MET A 104 4.30 -10.54 4.40
N GLU A 105 5.06 -10.89 3.36
CA GLU A 105 5.85 -9.93 2.57
C GLU A 105 4.96 -8.88 1.89
N ASN A 106 3.72 -9.24 1.52
CA ASN A 106 2.77 -8.36 0.86
C ASN A 106 1.86 -7.57 1.81
N VAL A 107 1.90 -7.84 3.12
CA VAL A 107 1.14 -7.05 4.10
C VAL A 107 1.78 -5.67 4.24
N GLN A 108 0.98 -4.63 4.03
CA GLN A 108 1.39 -3.23 4.07
C GLN A 108 1.06 -2.60 5.45
N PRO A 109 1.61 -1.41 5.78
CA PRO A 109 2.47 -0.55 4.97
C PRO A 109 3.88 -1.13 4.79
N PHE A 110 4.46 -0.86 3.62
CA PHE A 110 5.89 -1.08 3.40
C PHE A 110 6.70 0.01 4.09
N LEU A 111 7.83 -0.37 4.67
CA LEU A 111 8.79 0.54 5.27
C LEU A 111 10.14 0.33 4.59
N PHE A 112 10.63 1.36 3.94
CA PHE A 112 11.89 1.37 3.23
C PHE A 112 12.91 2.23 3.97
N ARG A 113 14.08 1.65 4.21
CA ARG A 113 15.21 2.33 4.84
C ARG A 113 16.20 2.77 3.77
N HIS A 114 16.55 4.04 3.79
CA HIS A 114 17.47 4.60 2.83
C HIS A 114 18.36 5.67 3.47
N ASN A 115 19.59 5.82 2.97
CA ASN A 115 20.56 6.80 3.47
C ASN A 115 20.11 8.26 3.34
N THR A 116 19.18 8.57 2.44
CA THR A 116 18.57 9.92 2.30
C THR A 116 17.29 10.10 3.13
N GLY A 117 17.01 9.15 4.01
CA GLY A 117 15.85 9.13 4.90
C GLY A 117 14.86 7.99 4.59
N ASP A 118 14.32 7.44 5.64
CA ASP A 118 13.33 6.39 5.59
C ASP A 118 11.99 6.94 5.07
N PHE A 119 11.18 6.05 4.51
CA PHE A 119 9.80 6.36 4.16
C PHE A 119 8.92 5.10 4.22
N ALA A 120 7.64 5.32 4.46
CA ALA A 120 6.64 4.26 4.43
C ALA A 120 5.57 4.56 3.40
N LEU A 121 5.01 3.50 2.81
CA LEU A 121 3.88 3.63 1.89
C LEU A 121 2.82 2.56 2.11
N ALA A 122 1.57 2.94 1.91
CA ALA A 122 0.41 2.07 1.82
C ALA A 122 -0.36 2.39 0.53
N HIS A 123 -0.90 1.37 -0.09
CA HIS A 123 -1.56 1.45 -1.40
C HIS A 123 -2.86 0.68 -1.38
N ASN A 124 -3.89 1.30 -1.92
CA ASN A 124 -5.15 0.65 -2.31
C ASN A 124 -5.40 0.92 -3.79
N GLY A 125 -5.69 -0.11 -4.56
CA GLY A 125 -5.97 -0.02 -5.98
C GLY A 125 -5.15 -0.97 -6.84
N ASN A 126 -5.06 -0.67 -8.13
CA ASN A 126 -4.37 -1.49 -9.11
C ASN A 126 -3.52 -0.64 -10.06
N ILE A 127 -2.26 -1.02 -10.24
CA ILE A 127 -1.33 -0.41 -11.19
C ILE A 127 -1.29 -1.27 -12.45
N VAL A 128 -1.94 -0.79 -13.51
CA VAL A 128 -2.14 -1.55 -14.76
C VAL A 128 -0.83 -1.85 -15.48
N ASN A 129 0.13 -0.91 -15.45
CA ASN A 129 1.45 -1.06 -16.09
C ASN A 129 2.52 -1.62 -15.14
N SER A 130 2.13 -2.24 -14.02
CA SER A 130 3.03 -2.73 -12.97
C SER A 130 4.07 -3.72 -13.49
N GLU A 131 3.67 -4.70 -14.30
CA GLU A 131 4.59 -5.71 -14.84
C GLU A 131 5.67 -5.11 -15.75
N LEU A 132 5.29 -4.15 -16.61
CA LEU A 132 6.23 -3.44 -17.47
C LEU A 132 7.27 -2.65 -16.66
N LEU A 133 6.79 -1.92 -15.65
CA LEU A 133 7.65 -1.13 -14.78
C LEU A 133 8.58 -2.00 -13.93
N ARG A 134 8.07 -3.11 -13.40
CA ARG A 134 8.85 -4.09 -12.64
C ARG A 134 10.02 -4.63 -13.48
N ARG A 135 9.73 -5.15 -14.68
CA ARG A 135 10.78 -5.65 -15.60
C ARG A 135 11.82 -4.59 -15.95
N HIS A 136 11.37 -3.35 -16.17
CA HIS A 136 12.29 -2.24 -16.45
C HIS A 136 13.21 -1.94 -15.25
N LEU A 137 12.69 -1.97 -14.03
CA LEU A 137 13.45 -1.74 -12.81
C LEU A 137 14.43 -2.89 -12.52
N GLU A 138 13.98 -4.15 -12.68
CA GLU A 138 14.82 -5.34 -12.51
C GLU A 138 16.00 -5.34 -13.50
N ASN A 139 15.75 -5.02 -14.77
CA ASN A 139 16.80 -4.86 -15.80
C ASN A 139 17.83 -3.74 -15.45
N LYS A 140 17.45 -2.83 -14.55
CA LYS A 140 18.34 -1.77 -14.03
C LYS A 140 18.91 -2.08 -12.65
N GLY A 141 18.77 -3.32 -12.18
CA GLY A 141 19.36 -3.82 -10.94
C GLY A 141 18.50 -3.60 -9.69
N SER A 142 17.22 -3.28 -9.82
CA SER A 142 16.32 -3.25 -8.65
C SER A 142 16.01 -4.66 -8.17
N LEU A 143 16.04 -4.85 -6.85
CA LEU A 143 15.70 -6.12 -6.19
C LEU A 143 14.39 -5.93 -5.44
N PHE A 144 13.38 -6.71 -5.80
CA PHE A 144 12.08 -6.70 -5.16
C PHE A 144 12.01 -7.72 -4.03
N GLN A 145 11.37 -7.35 -2.92
CA GLN A 145 11.18 -8.20 -1.75
C GLN A 145 9.76 -8.76 -1.65
N SER A 146 8.84 -8.23 -2.44
CA SER A 146 7.44 -8.63 -2.48
C SER A 146 6.96 -8.84 -3.91
N THR A 147 5.81 -9.47 -4.05
CA THR A 147 5.11 -9.56 -5.35
C THR A 147 4.14 -8.39 -5.55
N SER A 148 4.01 -7.50 -4.56
CA SER A 148 3.11 -6.35 -4.62
C SER A 148 3.55 -5.34 -5.68
N ASP A 149 2.60 -4.82 -6.42
CA ASP A 149 2.78 -3.71 -7.35
C ASP A 149 3.17 -2.40 -6.63
N SER A 150 2.77 -2.25 -5.39
CA SER A 150 3.07 -1.08 -4.55
C SER A 150 4.58 -0.85 -4.36
N GLU A 151 5.39 -1.92 -4.36
CA GLU A 151 6.85 -1.81 -4.20
C GLU A 151 7.52 -1.11 -5.39
N ILE A 152 6.88 -1.14 -6.56
CA ILE A 152 7.35 -0.46 -7.78
C ILE A 152 7.50 1.04 -7.52
N LEU A 153 6.51 1.66 -6.86
CA LEU A 153 6.56 3.08 -6.55
C LEU A 153 7.77 3.44 -5.69
N ALA A 154 8.12 2.62 -4.71
CA ALA A 154 9.31 2.85 -3.88
C ALA A 154 10.61 2.87 -4.70
N HIS A 155 10.75 1.93 -5.64
CA HIS A 155 11.90 1.89 -6.54
C HIS A 155 11.93 3.08 -7.51
N LEU A 156 10.78 3.52 -8.02
CA LEU A 156 10.69 4.71 -8.86
C LEU A 156 11.08 5.98 -8.09
N ILE A 157 10.52 6.20 -6.90
CA ILE A 157 10.87 7.35 -6.04
C ILE A 157 12.38 7.39 -5.80
N LYS A 158 12.99 6.25 -5.46
CA LYS A 158 14.43 6.16 -5.21
C LYS A 158 15.24 6.52 -6.46
N LYS A 159 14.81 6.08 -7.63
CA LYS A 159 15.50 6.34 -8.89
C LYS A 159 15.47 7.82 -9.25
N GLU A 160 14.33 8.48 -9.06
CA GLU A 160 14.15 9.90 -9.33
C GLU A 160 14.85 10.80 -8.29
N THR A 161 15.13 10.29 -7.09
CA THR A 161 15.86 11.03 -6.03
C THR A 161 17.36 11.21 -6.32
N ARG A 162 17.87 10.80 -7.48
CA ARG A 162 19.30 10.98 -7.86
C ARG A 162 19.74 12.43 -8.02
N TYR A 163 18.81 13.37 -8.17
CA TYR A 163 19.08 14.80 -8.24
C TYR A 163 19.02 15.38 -6.83
N HIS A 164 20.17 15.50 -6.18
CA HIS A 164 20.34 15.88 -4.76
C HIS A 164 19.79 17.26 -4.39
N ASP A 165 19.54 18.14 -5.36
CA ASP A 165 19.11 19.52 -5.12
C ASP A 165 17.59 19.74 -5.23
N ARG A 166 16.82 18.66 -5.38
CA ARG A 166 15.37 18.73 -5.57
C ARG A 166 14.62 18.18 -4.36
N PRO A 167 13.62 18.90 -3.81
CA PRO A 167 12.78 18.36 -2.72
C PRO A 167 12.16 17.01 -3.09
N ARG A 168 12.14 16.08 -2.14
CA ARG A 168 11.65 14.69 -2.32
C ARG A 168 10.24 14.63 -2.92
N ILE A 169 9.38 15.60 -2.60
CA ILE A 169 8.01 15.66 -3.13
C ILE A 169 7.97 15.61 -4.66
N PHE A 170 8.91 16.24 -5.34
CA PHE A 170 8.96 16.22 -6.80
C PHE A 170 9.35 14.83 -7.34
N SER A 171 10.25 14.11 -6.66
CA SER A 171 10.59 12.73 -7.03
C SER A 171 9.38 11.79 -6.83
N ILE A 172 8.57 12.05 -5.80
CA ILE A 172 7.32 11.32 -5.58
C ILE A 172 6.32 11.60 -6.70
N ILE A 173 6.14 12.87 -7.07
CA ILE A 173 5.23 13.27 -8.16
C ILE A 173 5.67 12.66 -9.49
N ASP A 174 6.97 12.74 -9.82
CA ASP A 174 7.50 12.17 -11.05
C ASP A 174 7.30 10.65 -11.10
N ALA A 175 7.52 9.95 -9.99
CA ALA A 175 7.28 8.52 -9.87
C ALA A 175 5.78 8.16 -10.03
N LEU A 176 4.88 8.93 -9.42
CA LEU A 176 3.43 8.74 -9.54
C LEU A 176 2.95 8.95 -10.98
N ASN A 177 3.51 9.93 -11.70
CA ASN A 177 3.18 10.18 -13.11
C ASN A 177 3.60 9.05 -14.06
N MET A 178 4.44 8.10 -13.62
CA MET A 178 4.80 6.92 -14.39
C MET A 178 3.79 5.77 -14.23
N LEU A 179 2.90 5.84 -13.24
CA LEU A 179 1.92 4.81 -12.96
C LEU A 179 0.66 5.02 -13.78
N GLU A 180 0.09 3.91 -14.25
CA GLU A 180 -1.20 3.88 -14.93
C GLU A 180 -2.17 3.00 -14.12
N GLY A 181 -3.41 3.47 -13.91
CA GLY A 181 -4.43 2.71 -13.19
C GLY A 181 -5.28 3.55 -12.26
N ALA A 182 -6.03 2.88 -11.39
CA ALA A 182 -6.81 3.48 -10.33
C ALA A 182 -6.18 3.12 -8.98
N PHE A 183 -5.72 4.11 -8.23
CA PHE A 183 -5.00 3.88 -6.99
C PHE A 183 -5.11 5.04 -6.00
N ALA A 184 -4.96 4.71 -4.73
CA ALA A 184 -4.76 5.65 -3.63
C ALA A 184 -3.48 5.28 -2.89
N PHE A 185 -2.56 6.22 -2.73
CA PHE A 185 -1.33 6.05 -1.97
C PHE A 185 -1.31 6.92 -0.72
N LEU A 186 -0.84 6.34 0.38
CA LEU A 186 -0.36 7.08 1.53
C LEU A 186 1.16 6.92 1.59
N ILE A 187 1.87 8.04 1.53
CA ILE A 187 3.33 8.09 1.58
C ILE A 187 3.71 8.95 2.79
N MET A 188 4.48 8.37 3.69
CA MET A 188 4.93 9.03 4.92
C MET A 188 6.45 9.11 4.91
N THR A 189 7.00 10.31 5.04
CA THR A 189 8.43 10.60 5.16
C THR A 189 8.73 11.18 6.53
N ALA A 190 9.99 11.11 6.97
CA ALA A 190 10.42 11.70 8.25
C ALA A 190 10.48 13.25 8.19
N ASN A 191 10.55 13.83 6.98
CA ASN A 191 10.68 15.26 6.72
C ASN A 191 9.77 15.68 5.57
#